data_7f6c39700bf6a112dc385c39d9cd0134
#
_entry.id   7f6c39700bf6a112dc385c39d9cd0134
#
_cell.length_a   1.000
_cell.length_b   1.000
_cell.length_c   1.000
_cell.angle_alpha   90.00
_cell.angle_beta   90.00
_cell.angle_gamma   90.00
#
_symmetry.space_group_name_H-M   'P 1'
#
loop_
_entity.id
_entity.type
_entity.pdbx_description
1 polymer ?
#
loop_
_entity_poly.entity_id
_entity_poly.type
_entity_poly.pdbx_seq_one_letter_code
_entity_poly.pdbx_strand_id
1 'polypeptide(L)'
;PLYTAASPAGLVRLAVRLNIRAVIADESHTFADKLADNALWHELDKHGIALTFVNDRSVFGKTDLTPDNGTAHTDFNRYREVWLDRFSKQPPAGSDLFAAYRQPFPENLPAPPPAALSDGIFLPQNGGETAAWRQWRRFLEQAASYSILKDFPSRKNTSLMGAYLSVGCISPRLLARESLERRLNAWADNIIRRDFFLQLALQHADDDPSDGNPEHTLRLTLWQQGRTGIPIIDAAMRCLHKTGSLHPALRRLSADFFCHVLNLPRREGEIWFARQLTDFDAAINQGNWRLAASRHTCPDIAAASYRTDPDGTFIKRHIPELAHLSADTVHTPWRFACSVDTHGYPARPVAGV
;
A
#
# COMPACT_ATOMS: atom_id res chain seq x y z
N PRO A 1 2.63 -27.17 9.63
CA PRO A 1 3.68 -27.04 8.62
C PRO A 1 3.29 -26.03 7.54
N LEU A 2 4.24 -25.27 7.00
CA LEU A 2 4.04 -24.34 5.89
C LEU A 2 4.48 -25.03 4.60
N TYR A 3 3.61 -25.02 3.59
CA TYR A 3 3.91 -25.50 2.25
C TYR A 3 3.85 -24.36 1.25
N THR A 4 4.67 -24.41 0.23
CA THR A 4 4.66 -23.45 -0.87
C THR A 4 4.25 -24.15 -2.17
N ALA A 5 3.37 -23.52 -2.95
CA ALA A 5 3.00 -23.95 -4.28
C ALA A 5 3.29 -22.81 -5.26
N ALA A 6 4.04 -23.10 -6.32
CA ALA A 6 4.42 -22.12 -7.32
C ALA A 6 3.27 -21.74 -8.29
N SER A 7 2.15 -22.44 -8.22
CA SER A 7 1.00 -22.22 -9.09
C SER A 7 -0.28 -22.81 -8.49
N PRO A 8 -1.48 -22.38 -8.93
CA PRO A 8 -2.75 -23.01 -8.55
C PRO A 8 -2.77 -24.52 -8.77
N ALA A 9 -2.25 -24.99 -9.91
CA ALA A 9 -2.12 -26.42 -10.19
C ALA A 9 -1.19 -27.15 -9.20
N GLY A 10 -0.15 -26.48 -8.71
CA GLY A 10 0.72 -26.98 -7.64
C GLY A 10 -0.03 -27.16 -6.33
N LEU A 11 -0.89 -26.20 -5.98
CA LEU A 11 -1.73 -26.26 -4.79
C LEU A 11 -2.74 -27.41 -4.87
N VAL A 12 -3.40 -27.59 -6.02
CA VAL A 12 -4.33 -28.71 -6.23
C VAL A 12 -3.62 -30.05 -6.06
N ARG A 13 -2.46 -30.25 -6.70
CA ARG A 13 -1.65 -31.47 -6.51
C ARG A 13 -1.27 -31.73 -5.06
N LEU A 14 -0.93 -30.66 -4.32
CA LEU A 14 -0.61 -30.75 -2.90
C LEU A 14 -1.83 -31.16 -2.09
N ALA A 15 -2.99 -30.55 -2.34
CA ALA A 15 -4.24 -30.84 -1.65
C ALA A 15 -4.68 -32.31 -1.88
N VAL A 16 -4.59 -32.81 -3.12
CA VAL A 16 -4.87 -34.21 -3.45
C VAL A 16 -3.90 -35.15 -2.74
N ARG A 17 -2.59 -34.88 -2.80
CA ARG A 17 -1.56 -35.69 -2.15
C ARG A 17 -1.73 -35.79 -0.64
N LEU A 18 -2.18 -34.70 0.00
CA LEU A 18 -2.40 -34.63 1.45
C LEU A 18 -3.82 -35.11 1.86
N ASN A 19 -4.62 -35.57 0.91
CA ASN A 19 -6.02 -36.00 1.12
C ASN A 19 -6.86 -34.91 1.84
N ILE A 20 -6.70 -33.66 1.40
CA ILE A 20 -7.42 -32.50 1.95
C ILE A 20 -8.89 -32.58 1.49
N ARG A 21 -9.84 -32.35 2.40
CA ARG A 21 -11.28 -32.30 2.10
C ARG A 21 -11.80 -30.91 1.80
N ALA A 22 -11.16 -29.89 2.36
CA ALA A 22 -11.55 -28.50 2.15
C ALA A 22 -10.32 -27.57 2.18
N VAL A 23 -10.35 -26.56 1.33
CA VAL A 23 -9.39 -25.45 1.30
C VAL A 23 -10.13 -24.20 1.74
N ILE A 24 -9.52 -23.43 2.65
CA ILE A 24 -10.00 -22.13 3.04
C ILE A 24 -8.99 -21.11 2.53
N ALA A 25 -9.45 -20.11 1.80
CA ALA A 25 -8.62 -19.07 1.22
C ALA A 25 -9.15 -17.68 1.59
N ASP A 26 -8.27 -16.69 1.57
CA ASP A 26 -8.69 -15.29 1.65
C ASP A 26 -9.43 -14.87 0.38
N GLU A 27 -10.40 -14.00 0.54
CA GLU A 27 -11.22 -13.50 -0.55
C GLU A 27 -10.44 -12.51 -1.43
N SER A 28 -10.34 -12.76 -2.73
CA SER A 28 -9.64 -11.88 -3.68
C SER A 28 -10.33 -10.53 -3.87
N HIS A 29 -9.53 -9.47 -4.01
CA HIS A 29 -10.00 -8.09 -4.10
C HIS A 29 -9.65 -7.40 -5.43
N THR A 30 -9.08 -8.11 -6.40
CA THR A 30 -8.89 -7.59 -7.75
C THR A 30 -9.61 -8.46 -8.77
N PHE A 31 -9.89 -7.91 -9.93
CA PHE A 31 -10.54 -8.68 -11.01
C PHE A 31 -9.67 -9.86 -11.48
N ALA A 32 -8.36 -9.64 -11.61
CA ALA A 32 -7.41 -10.67 -12.03
C ALA A 32 -7.34 -11.82 -11.01
N ASP A 33 -7.26 -11.50 -9.72
CA ASP A 33 -7.23 -12.50 -8.66
C ASP A 33 -8.54 -13.31 -8.60
N LYS A 34 -9.69 -12.66 -8.85
CA LYS A 34 -10.99 -13.35 -8.90
C LYS A 34 -11.08 -14.35 -10.03
N LEU A 35 -10.47 -14.09 -11.19
CA LEU A 35 -10.37 -15.07 -12.26
C LEU A 35 -9.52 -16.27 -11.85
N ALA A 36 -8.41 -16.03 -11.14
CA ALA A 36 -7.56 -17.09 -10.61
C ALA A 36 -8.30 -17.94 -9.55
N ASP A 37 -9.08 -17.30 -8.67
CA ASP A 37 -9.92 -17.97 -7.68
C ASP A 37 -10.94 -18.89 -8.32
N ASN A 38 -11.63 -18.41 -9.36
CA ASN A 38 -12.60 -19.23 -10.10
C ASN A 38 -11.93 -20.43 -10.77
N ALA A 39 -10.76 -20.25 -11.37
CA ALA A 39 -10.00 -21.35 -11.97
C ALA A 39 -9.56 -22.37 -10.91
N LEU A 40 -9.11 -21.91 -9.74
CA LEU A 40 -8.74 -22.77 -8.63
C LEU A 40 -9.95 -23.54 -8.09
N TRP A 41 -11.10 -22.89 -7.95
CA TRP A 41 -12.34 -23.52 -7.52
C TRP A 41 -12.71 -24.66 -8.45
N HIS A 42 -12.74 -24.44 -9.77
CA HIS A 42 -13.04 -25.47 -10.76
C HIS A 42 -12.07 -26.65 -10.71
N GLU A 43 -10.78 -26.40 -10.49
CA GLU A 43 -9.78 -27.47 -10.42
C GLU A 43 -9.92 -28.30 -9.12
N LEU A 44 -10.21 -27.68 -7.99
CA LEU A 44 -10.43 -28.38 -6.72
C LEU A 44 -11.73 -29.21 -6.74
N ASP A 45 -12.79 -28.65 -7.35
CA ASP A 45 -14.10 -29.32 -7.48
C ASP A 45 -14.02 -30.64 -8.26
N LYS A 46 -13.17 -30.70 -9.30
CA LYS A 46 -12.90 -31.97 -10.04
C LYS A 46 -12.37 -33.11 -9.14
N HIS A 47 -11.78 -32.76 -8.01
CA HIS A 47 -11.24 -33.71 -7.01
C HIS A 47 -12.14 -33.85 -5.78
N GLY A 48 -13.34 -33.27 -5.78
CA GLY A 48 -14.25 -33.28 -4.64
C GLY A 48 -13.74 -32.50 -3.42
N ILE A 49 -12.84 -31.51 -3.62
CA ILE A 49 -12.26 -30.69 -2.56
C ILE A 49 -13.03 -29.36 -2.51
N ALA A 50 -13.68 -29.08 -1.38
CA ALA A 50 -14.40 -27.83 -1.20
C ALA A 50 -13.43 -26.64 -1.10
N LEU A 51 -13.78 -25.50 -1.75
CA LEU A 51 -13.08 -24.22 -1.58
C LEU A 51 -14.04 -23.21 -0.94
N THR A 52 -13.63 -22.66 0.18
CA THR A 52 -14.37 -21.62 0.91
C THR A 52 -13.53 -20.37 1.01
N PHE A 53 -14.10 -19.23 0.63
CA PHE A 53 -13.45 -17.92 0.79
C PHE A 53 -13.90 -17.25 2.09
N VAL A 54 -12.95 -16.63 2.78
CA VAL A 54 -13.17 -15.85 3.99
C VAL A 54 -12.63 -14.44 3.81
N ASN A 55 -13.32 -13.46 4.37
CA ASN A 55 -12.81 -12.09 4.39
C ASN A 55 -11.89 -11.89 5.60
N ASP A 56 -10.60 -11.81 5.37
CA ASP A 56 -9.58 -11.53 6.38
C ASP A 56 -8.87 -10.19 6.18
N ARG A 57 -8.96 -9.63 4.99
CA ARG A 57 -8.22 -8.42 4.58
C ARG A 57 -8.94 -7.11 4.86
N SER A 58 -10.26 -7.11 5.10
CA SER A 58 -11.07 -5.92 5.36
C SER A 58 -11.89 -6.05 6.63
N VAL A 59 -12.37 -4.93 7.14
CA VAL A 59 -13.25 -4.91 8.31
C VAL A 59 -14.63 -5.44 7.95
N PHE A 60 -15.19 -4.95 6.84
CA PHE A 60 -16.44 -5.44 6.29
C PHE A 60 -16.22 -6.20 4.99
N GLY A 61 -17.09 -7.16 4.69
CA GLY A 61 -17.10 -7.87 3.41
C GLY A 61 -17.41 -6.93 2.24
N LYS A 62 -17.10 -7.36 1.04
CA LYS A 62 -17.22 -6.57 -0.20
C LYS A 62 -18.60 -5.99 -0.44
N THR A 63 -19.65 -6.69 -0.02
CA THR A 63 -21.05 -6.33 -0.23
C THR A 63 -21.75 -5.79 1.01
N ASP A 64 -21.11 -5.85 2.18
CA ASP A 64 -21.75 -5.49 3.47
C ASP A 64 -22.17 -4.03 3.53
N LEU A 65 -21.48 -3.17 2.79
CA LEU A 65 -21.73 -1.72 2.72
C LEU A 65 -22.16 -1.25 1.33
N THR A 66 -22.46 -2.19 0.43
CA THR A 66 -22.94 -1.85 -0.91
C THR A 66 -24.37 -1.35 -0.83
N PRO A 67 -24.72 -0.23 -1.47
CA PRO A 67 -26.10 0.23 -1.58
C PRO A 67 -27.02 -0.78 -2.29
N ASP A 68 -28.32 -0.67 -2.09
CA ASP A 68 -29.32 -1.59 -2.65
C ASP A 68 -29.29 -1.70 -4.19
N ASN A 69 -28.73 -0.69 -4.87
CA ASN A 69 -28.56 -0.70 -6.33
C ASN A 69 -27.37 -1.58 -6.80
N GLY A 70 -26.65 -2.19 -5.87
CA GLY A 70 -25.52 -3.10 -6.16
C GLY A 70 -24.22 -2.42 -6.63
N THR A 71 -24.17 -1.08 -6.69
CA THR A 71 -22.95 -0.35 -7.07
C THR A 71 -22.13 0.05 -5.85
N ALA A 72 -20.80 -0.05 -5.93
CA ALA A 72 -19.92 0.39 -4.85
C ALA A 72 -19.99 1.93 -4.69
N HIS A 73 -19.72 2.38 -3.47
CA HIS A 73 -19.51 3.80 -3.21
C HIS A 73 -18.28 4.31 -3.97
N THR A 74 -18.42 5.41 -4.68
CA THR A 74 -17.31 6.09 -5.38
C THR A 74 -16.80 7.31 -4.61
N ASP A 75 -17.59 7.85 -3.69
CA ASP A 75 -17.20 8.94 -2.79
C ASP A 75 -16.76 8.39 -1.43
N PHE A 76 -15.53 8.74 -1.03
CA PHE A 76 -14.97 8.26 0.24
C PHE A 76 -15.70 8.80 1.48
N ASN A 77 -16.17 10.04 1.47
CA ASN A 77 -16.81 10.61 2.65
C ASN A 77 -18.15 9.92 2.92
N ARG A 78 -18.92 9.66 1.85
CA ARG A 78 -20.14 8.90 1.96
C ARG A 78 -19.89 7.45 2.41
N TYR A 79 -18.88 6.79 1.87
CA TYR A 79 -18.50 5.47 2.31
C TYR A 79 -18.10 5.44 3.79
N ARG A 80 -17.31 6.41 4.23
CA ARG A 80 -16.88 6.57 5.62
C ARG A 80 -18.07 6.71 6.59
N GLU A 81 -19.06 7.51 6.24
CA GLU A 81 -20.28 7.66 7.04
C GLU A 81 -21.02 6.33 7.22
N VAL A 82 -21.26 5.61 6.13
CA VAL A 82 -21.91 4.30 6.14
C VAL A 82 -21.10 3.28 6.93
N TRP A 83 -19.78 3.28 6.73
CA TRP A 83 -18.86 2.38 7.44
C TRP A 83 -18.89 2.60 8.96
N LEU A 84 -18.82 3.86 9.41
CA LEU A 84 -18.87 4.21 10.84
C LEU A 84 -20.23 3.90 11.47
N ASP A 85 -21.32 4.17 10.77
CA ASP A 85 -22.67 3.82 11.21
C ASP A 85 -22.81 2.31 11.39
N ARG A 86 -22.39 1.52 10.39
CA ARG A 86 -22.41 0.06 10.47
C ARG A 86 -21.53 -0.46 11.61
N PHE A 87 -20.32 0.07 11.76
CA PHE A 87 -19.40 -0.33 12.82
C PHE A 87 -19.95 -0.04 14.21
N SER A 88 -20.65 1.08 14.41
CA SER A 88 -21.25 1.44 15.68
C SER A 88 -22.42 0.52 16.07
N LYS A 89 -23.22 0.08 15.09
CA LYS A 89 -24.39 -0.79 15.29
C LYS A 89 -24.02 -2.26 15.44
N GLN A 90 -23.07 -2.72 14.64
CA GLN A 90 -22.65 -4.11 14.57
C GLN A 90 -21.13 -4.18 14.38
N PRO A 91 -20.34 -3.93 15.44
CA PRO A 91 -18.91 -4.07 15.35
C PRO A 91 -18.55 -5.52 14.98
N PRO A 92 -17.63 -5.74 14.04
CA PRO A 92 -17.22 -7.09 13.65
C PRO A 92 -16.75 -7.89 14.86
N ALA A 93 -17.25 -9.12 15.00
CA ALA A 93 -16.86 -10.01 16.08
C ALA A 93 -15.36 -10.30 16.03
N GLY A 94 -14.70 -10.27 17.16
CA GLY A 94 -13.36 -10.84 17.30
C GLY A 94 -13.47 -12.35 17.23
N SER A 95 -12.66 -13.01 16.40
CA SER A 95 -12.55 -14.46 16.45
C SER A 95 -11.70 -14.86 17.66
N ASP A 96 -12.20 -15.73 18.52
CA ASP A 96 -11.38 -16.42 19.51
C ASP A 96 -10.63 -17.55 18.80
N LEU A 97 -9.48 -17.22 18.22
CA LEU A 97 -8.65 -18.17 17.50
C LEU A 97 -8.16 -19.33 18.39
N PHE A 98 -8.02 -19.12 19.68
CA PHE A 98 -7.56 -20.16 20.61
C PHE A 98 -8.56 -21.28 20.82
N ALA A 99 -9.85 -21.02 20.65
CA ALA A 99 -10.88 -22.07 20.72
C ALA A 99 -10.81 -23.04 19.54
N ALA A 100 -10.42 -22.57 18.36
CA ALA A 100 -10.34 -23.39 17.13
C ALA A 100 -9.09 -24.27 17.03
N TYR A 101 -7.99 -23.90 17.71
CA TYR A 101 -6.71 -24.61 17.64
C TYR A 101 -6.59 -25.81 18.59
N ARG A 102 -7.67 -26.27 19.22
CA ARG A 102 -7.64 -27.41 20.15
C ARG A 102 -7.57 -28.79 19.48
N GLN A 103 -7.62 -28.88 18.15
CA GLN A 103 -7.43 -30.16 17.47
C GLN A 103 -5.95 -30.36 17.13
N PRO A 104 -5.34 -31.46 17.55
CA PRO A 104 -3.96 -31.75 17.18
C PRO A 104 -3.83 -31.91 15.67
N PHE A 105 -2.80 -31.27 15.09
CA PHE A 105 -2.44 -31.51 13.71
C PHE A 105 -2.05 -33.00 13.52
N PRO A 106 -2.36 -33.61 12.35
CA PRO A 106 -1.91 -34.95 12.04
C PRO A 106 -0.38 -35.05 12.18
N GLU A 107 0.10 -36.02 12.95
CA GLU A 107 1.53 -36.18 13.26
C GLU A 107 2.39 -36.54 12.03
N ASN A 108 1.77 -36.98 10.94
CA ASN A 108 2.44 -37.53 9.76
C ASN A 108 2.46 -36.58 8.53
N LEU A 109 2.39 -35.27 8.73
CA LEU A 109 2.54 -34.33 7.61
C LEU A 109 4.02 -34.26 7.19
N PRO A 110 4.32 -34.35 5.87
CA PRO A 110 5.69 -34.20 5.40
C PRO A 110 6.23 -32.84 5.80
N ALA A 111 7.52 -32.81 6.18
CA ALA A 111 8.18 -31.55 6.53
C ALA A 111 8.12 -30.58 5.34
N PRO A 112 7.80 -29.30 5.54
CA PRO A 112 7.85 -28.31 4.49
C PRO A 112 9.31 -28.18 4.00
N PRO A 113 9.53 -27.91 2.69
CA PRO A 113 10.86 -27.56 2.23
C PRO A 113 11.35 -26.32 2.98
N PRO A 114 12.65 -26.22 3.25
CA PRO A 114 13.20 -25.02 3.88
C PRO A 114 12.81 -23.80 3.04
N ALA A 115 12.27 -22.77 3.68
CA ALA A 115 11.99 -21.51 3.01
C ALA A 115 13.32 -20.95 2.50
N ALA A 116 13.50 -20.87 1.19
CA ALA A 116 14.60 -20.12 0.61
C ALA A 116 14.35 -18.63 0.88
N LEU A 117 14.89 -18.13 1.98
CA LEU A 117 15.01 -16.69 2.18
C LEU A 117 16.02 -16.22 1.15
N SER A 118 15.60 -15.36 0.23
CA SER A 118 16.54 -14.76 -0.72
C SER A 118 17.53 -13.92 0.07
N ASP A 119 18.81 -14.33 0.04
CA ASP A 119 19.91 -13.58 0.62
C ASP A 119 19.90 -12.16 0.02
N GLY A 120 19.81 -11.14 0.87
CA GLY A 120 20.03 -9.75 0.49
C GLY A 120 18.81 -8.84 0.45
N ILE A 121 17.59 -9.27 0.78
CA ILE A 121 16.47 -8.35 0.96
C ILE A 121 16.51 -7.78 2.37
N PHE A 122 16.93 -6.52 2.48
CA PHE A 122 16.80 -5.76 3.73
C PHE A 122 15.33 -5.42 3.94
N LEU A 123 14.67 -6.12 4.87
CA LEU A 123 13.33 -5.77 5.31
C LEU A 123 13.44 -4.72 6.43
N PRO A 124 12.87 -3.53 6.28
CA PRO A 124 12.96 -2.47 7.29
C PRO A 124 12.20 -2.81 8.58
N GLN A 125 11.45 -3.90 8.60
CA GLN A 125 10.61 -4.34 9.72
C GLN A 125 10.75 -5.85 9.94
N ASN A 126 10.75 -6.26 11.22
CA ASN A 126 10.62 -7.66 11.58
C ASN A 126 9.21 -8.16 11.24
N GLY A 127 9.10 -9.36 10.67
CA GLY A 127 7.82 -9.98 10.31
C GLY A 127 7.09 -10.64 11.49
N GLY A 128 5.84 -11.05 11.23
CA GLY A 128 5.02 -11.84 12.12
C GLY A 128 4.13 -11.03 13.07
N GLU A 129 3.18 -11.72 13.68
CA GLU A 129 2.14 -11.14 14.54
C GLU A 129 2.73 -10.40 15.77
N THR A 130 3.67 -11.01 16.45
CA THR A 130 4.32 -10.41 17.64
C THR A 130 5.02 -9.10 17.29
N ALA A 131 5.65 -9.01 16.13
CA ALA A 131 6.30 -7.79 15.67
C ALA A 131 5.27 -6.72 15.27
N ALA A 132 4.16 -7.12 14.65
CA ALA A 132 3.04 -6.23 14.34
C ALA A 132 2.45 -5.59 15.59
N TRP A 133 2.17 -6.39 16.63
CA TRP A 133 1.66 -5.89 17.91
C TRP A 133 2.66 -4.96 18.61
N ARG A 134 3.94 -5.30 18.59
CA ARG A 134 4.99 -4.43 19.17
C ARG A 134 5.05 -3.09 18.45
N GLN A 135 4.97 -3.09 17.15
CA GLN A 135 4.97 -1.88 16.33
C GLN A 135 3.71 -1.04 16.56
N TRP A 136 2.54 -1.68 16.67
CA TRP A 136 1.29 -1.00 16.99
C TRP A 136 1.35 -0.32 18.36
N ARG A 137 1.77 -1.02 19.39
CA ARG A 137 1.94 -0.46 20.75
C ARG A 137 2.90 0.72 20.77
N ARG A 138 4.03 0.61 20.06
CA ARG A 138 4.99 1.71 19.91
C ARG A 138 4.36 2.94 19.25
N PHE A 139 3.52 2.73 18.23
CA PHE A 139 2.78 3.83 17.61
C PHE A 139 1.80 4.47 18.60
N LEU A 140 1.10 3.70 19.41
CA LEU A 140 0.14 4.22 20.39
C LEU A 140 0.77 5.18 21.40
N GLU A 141 2.04 5.02 21.73
CA GLU A 141 2.78 5.93 22.63
C GLU A 141 2.86 7.37 22.09
N GLN A 142 2.79 7.54 20.77
CA GLN A 142 2.87 8.85 20.09
C GLN A 142 1.60 9.20 19.29
N ALA A 143 0.57 8.37 19.35
CA ALA A 143 -0.62 8.50 18.50
C ALA A 143 -1.41 9.80 18.73
N ALA A 144 -1.31 10.41 19.91
CA ALA A 144 -1.98 11.68 20.21
C ALA A 144 -1.55 12.81 19.26
N SER A 145 -0.29 12.82 18.80
CA SER A 145 0.22 13.81 17.85
C SER A 145 -0.01 13.44 16.37
N TYR A 146 -0.56 12.25 16.10
CA TYR A 146 -0.71 11.74 14.74
C TYR A 146 -1.50 12.68 13.82
N SER A 147 -2.64 13.21 14.29
CA SER A 147 -3.49 14.10 13.49
C SER A 147 -2.77 15.35 12.99
N ILE A 148 -1.79 15.85 13.76
CA ILE A 148 -1.00 17.03 13.44
C ILE A 148 0.22 16.67 12.57
N LEU A 149 0.89 15.57 12.91
CA LEU A 149 2.20 15.22 12.32
C LEU A 149 2.14 14.24 11.15
N LYS A 150 0.95 13.68 10.85
CA LYS A 150 0.77 12.63 9.83
C LYS A 150 1.17 13.04 8.40
N ASP A 151 1.28 14.33 8.11
CA ASP A 151 1.62 14.82 6.78
C ASP A 151 3.09 15.24 6.64
N PHE A 152 3.91 15.04 7.68
CA PHE A 152 5.34 15.40 7.72
C PHE A 152 6.26 14.18 7.66
N PRO A 153 6.84 13.82 6.49
CA PRO A 153 7.69 12.64 6.31
C PRO A 153 8.97 12.64 7.17
N SER A 154 9.49 13.82 7.51
CA SER A 154 10.67 13.97 8.37
C SER A 154 10.37 13.57 9.84
N ARG A 155 9.10 13.59 10.24
CA ARG A 155 8.65 13.20 11.58
C ARG A 155 8.30 11.70 11.59
N LYS A 156 8.88 10.94 12.50
CA LYS A 156 8.65 9.50 12.62
C LYS A 156 7.30 9.20 13.33
N ASN A 157 6.20 9.71 12.80
CA ASN A 157 4.86 9.60 13.42
C ASN A 157 3.86 8.75 12.61
N THR A 158 4.34 7.87 11.73
CA THR A 158 3.50 6.90 11.02
C THR A 158 3.49 5.57 11.76
N SER A 159 2.37 4.86 11.70
CA SER A 159 2.21 3.57 12.39
C SER A 159 3.04 2.44 11.76
N LEU A 160 3.36 2.53 10.46
CA LEU A 160 4.00 1.51 9.66
C LEU A 160 3.23 0.17 9.63
N MET A 161 1.90 0.20 9.82
CA MET A 161 1.07 -1.00 9.83
C MET A 161 0.80 -1.56 8.43
N GLY A 162 1.08 -0.82 7.35
CA GLY A 162 0.79 -1.24 5.97
C GLY A 162 1.34 -2.62 5.63
N ALA A 163 2.62 -2.86 5.89
CA ALA A 163 3.27 -4.14 5.59
C ALA A 163 2.66 -5.32 6.40
N TYR A 164 2.30 -5.11 7.65
CA TYR A 164 1.67 -6.15 8.48
C TYR A 164 0.25 -6.47 8.04
N LEU A 165 -0.50 -5.45 7.60
CA LEU A 165 -1.86 -5.60 7.09
C LEU A 165 -1.87 -6.28 5.70
N SER A 166 -0.87 -5.99 4.85
CA SER A 166 -0.82 -6.56 3.50
C SER A 166 -0.58 -8.07 3.49
N VAL A 167 0.11 -8.60 4.51
CA VAL A 167 0.42 -10.02 4.65
C VAL A 167 -0.36 -10.71 5.79
N GLY A 168 -1.36 -10.05 6.36
CA GLY A 168 -2.25 -10.65 7.37
C GLY A 168 -1.60 -10.91 8.74
N CYS A 169 -0.48 -10.24 9.08
CA CYS A 169 0.14 -10.38 10.40
C CYS A 169 -0.69 -9.77 11.54
N ILE A 170 -1.65 -8.91 11.23
CA ILE A 170 -2.54 -8.28 12.19
C ILE A 170 -3.90 -8.02 11.56
N SER A 171 -4.96 -8.23 12.33
CA SER A 171 -6.32 -8.05 11.85
C SER A 171 -6.70 -6.58 11.69
N PRO A 172 -7.23 -6.15 10.53
CA PRO A 172 -7.75 -4.79 10.35
C PRO A 172 -8.93 -4.50 11.29
N ARG A 173 -9.74 -5.52 11.63
CA ARG A 173 -10.87 -5.40 12.58
C ARG A 173 -10.42 -5.02 13.97
N LEU A 174 -9.33 -5.64 14.46
CA LEU A 174 -8.76 -5.32 15.77
C LEU A 174 -8.20 -3.90 15.79
N LEU A 175 -7.45 -3.51 14.76
CA LEU A 175 -6.90 -2.16 14.67
C LEU A 175 -7.99 -1.10 14.53
N ALA A 176 -9.06 -1.36 13.77
CA ALA A 176 -10.22 -0.47 13.68
C ALA A 176 -10.87 -0.26 15.04
N ARG A 177 -11.17 -1.36 15.75
CA ARG A 177 -11.77 -1.31 17.10
C ARG A 177 -10.90 -0.51 18.05
N GLU A 178 -9.63 -0.88 18.21
CA GLU A 178 -8.73 -0.25 19.18
C GLU A 178 -8.50 1.24 18.86
N SER A 179 -8.40 1.61 17.58
CA SER A 179 -8.23 3.00 17.19
C SER A 179 -9.48 3.85 17.47
N LEU A 180 -10.69 3.33 17.24
CA LEU A 180 -11.93 4.04 17.52
C LEU A 180 -12.21 4.15 19.03
N GLU A 181 -11.97 3.09 19.81
CA GLU A 181 -12.06 3.11 21.28
C GLU A 181 -11.13 4.18 21.88
N ARG A 182 -9.94 4.36 21.30
CA ARG A 182 -8.95 5.38 21.69
C ARG A 182 -9.19 6.76 21.07
N ARG A 183 -10.27 6.91 20.28
CA ARG A 183 -10.60 8.17 19.58
C ARG A 183 -9.50 8.62 18.60
N LEU A 184 -8.74 7.70 18.02
CA LEU A 184 -7.74 7.97 17.01
C LEU A 184 -8.39 8.06 15.60
N ASN A 185 -9.43 8.87 15.46
CA ASN A 185 -10.27 8.93 14.26
C ASN A 185 -9.46 9.19 12.97
N ALA A 186 -8.49 10.11 13.03
CA ALA A 186 -7.62 10.41 11.87
C ALA A 186 -6.77 9.22 11.44
N TRP A 187 -6.46 8.29 12.35
CA TRP A 187 -5.77 7.05 12.02
C TRP A 187 -6.76 5.98 11.55
N ALA A 188 -7.90 5.83 12.19
CA ALA A 188 -8.97 4.91 11.78
C ALA A 188 -9.40 5.14 10.33
N ASP A 189 -9.40 6.39 9.87
CA ASP A 189 -9.68 6.75 8.48
C ASP A 189 -8.76 6.05 7.46
N ASN A 190 -7.55 5.60 7.86
CA ASN A 190 -6.70 4.82 6.97
C ASN A 190 -7.23 3.40 6.78
N ILE A 191 -7.77 2.77 7.84
CA ILE A 191 -8.42 1.45 7.74
C ILE A 191 -9.69 1.56 6.88
N ILE A 192 -10.50 2.59 7.11
CA ILE A 192 -11.73 2.84 6.32
C ILE A 192 -11.37 3.05 4.84
N ARG A 193 -10.31 3.80 4.56
CA ARG A 193 -9.82 4.01 3.18
C ARG A 193 -9.27 2.74 2.54
N ARG A 194 -8.65 1.87 3.33
CA ARG A 194 -8.24 0.55 2.87
C ARG A 194 -9.46 -0.25 2.41
N ASP A 195 -10.50 -0.37 3.24
CA ASP A 195 -11.74 -1.07 2.89
C ASP A 195 -12.41 -0.46 1.66
N PHE A 196 -12.42 0.87 1.56
CA PHE A 196 -12.94 1.59 0.40
C PHE A 196 -12.25 1.19 -0.91
N PHE A 197 -10.92 1.11 -0.92
CA PHE A 197 -10.18 0.70 -2.11
C PHE A 197 -10.35 -0.78 -2.43
N LEU A 198 -10.43 -1.63 -1.41
CA LEU A 198 -10.67 -3.06 -1.59
C LEU A 198 -12.02 -3.34 -2.28
N GLN A 199 -13.07 -2.57 -1.96
CA GLN A 199 -14.35 -2.71 -2.65
C GLN A 199 -14.33 -2.13 -4.07
N LEU A 200 -13.61 -1.03 -4.32
CA LEU A 200 -13.54 -0.40 -5.64
C LEU A 200 -12.74 -1.23 -6.65
N ALA A 201 -11.71 -1.94 -6.20
CA ALA A 201 -10.82 -2.69 -7.08
C ALA A 201 -11.54 -3.79 -7.88
N LEU A 202 -12.67 -4.30 -7.38
CA LEU A 202 -13.49 -5.29 -8.08
C LEU A 202 -14.28 -4.74 -9.28
N GLN A 203 -14.52 -3.43 -9.31
CA GLN A 203 -15.37 -2.79 -10.31
C GLN A 203 -14.59 -2.27 -11.52
N HIS A 204 -13.27 -2.27 -11.42
CA HIS A 204 -12.43 -1.65 -12.42
C HIS A 204 -11.46 -2.67 -13.02
N ALA A 205 -11.67 -3.02 -14.28
CA ALA A 205 -10.65 -3.66 -15.11
C ALA A 205 -9.48 -2.70 -15.34
N ASP A 206 -8.31 -3.24 -15.69
CA ASP A 206 -7.12 -2.45 -16.01
C ASP A 206 -7.24 -1.89 -17.44
N ASP A 207 -7.58 -0.61 -17.57
CA ASP A 207 -7.95 0.01 -18.85
C ASP A 207 -6.94 1.06 -19.37
N ASP A 208 -5.70 1.08 -18.86
CA ASP A 208 -4.73 2.13 -19.22
C ASP A 208 -3.45 1.52 -19.82
N PRO A 209 -3.39 1.33 -21.15
CA PRO A 209 -2.22 0.77 -21.81
C PRO A 209 -1.05 1.75 -21.83
N SER A 210 0.17 1.22 -21.74
CA SER A 210 1.40 1.96 -22.07
C SER A 210 1.41 2.32 -23.56
N ASP A 211 1.76 3.56 -23.91
CA ASP A 211 1.74 4.06 -25.29
C ASP A 211 3.08 3.86 -26.05
N GLY A 212 4.12 3.38 -25.36
CA GLY A 212 5.44 3.13 -25.96
C GLY A 212 6.18 4.39 -26.47
N ASN A 213 5.75 5.60 -26.09
CA ASN A 213 6.38 6.85 -26.52
C ASN A 213 7.81 6.99 -25.93
N PRO A 214 8.86 7.20 -26.75
CA PRO A 214 10.24 7.35 -26.27
C PRO A 214 10.46 8.52 -25.28
N GLU A 215 9.74 9.62 -25.44
CA GLU A 215 9.81 10.75 -24.51
C GLU A 215 9.22 10.39 -23.15
N HIS A 216 8.14 9.63 -23.14
CA HIS A 216 7.58 9.05 -21.91
C HIS A 216 8.58 8.13 -21.24
N THR A 217 9.32 7.33 -21.99
CA THR A 217 10.35 6.43 -21.46
C THR A 217 11.46 7.19 -20.71
N LEU A 218 11.92 8.33 -21.27
CA LEU A 218 12.92 9.17 -20.61
C LEU A 218 12.37 9.78 -19.31
N ARG A 219 11.19 10.40 -19.34
CA ARG A 219 10.56 11.00 -18.17
C ARG A 219 10.30 9.96 -17.07
N LEU A 220 9.81 8.78 -17.45
CA LEU A 220 9.62 7.63 -16.56
C LEU A 220 10.92 7.23 -15.89
N THR A 221 12.00 7.07 -16.66
CA THR A 221 13.31 6.67 -16.14
C THR A 221 13.86 7.70 -15.15
N LEU A 222 13.78 8.98 -15.47
CA LEU A 222 14.26 10.04 -14.58
C LEU A 222 13.45 10.09 -13.29
N TRP A 223 12.13 9.90 -13.35
CA TRP A 223 11.30 9.82 -12.16
C TRP A 223 11.65 8.58 -11.30
N GLN A 224 11.78 7.42 -11.91
CA GLN A 224 12.17 6.18 -11.22
C GLN A 224 13.51 6.32 -10.50
N GLN A 225 14.47 7.03 -11.12
CA GLN A 225 15.82 7.25 -10.57
C GLN A 225 15.89 8.39 -9.53
N GLY A 226 14.82 9.15 -9.34
CA GLY A 226 14.85 10.36 -8.49
C GLY A 226 15.80 11.43 -9.04
N ARG A 227 15.66 11.74 -10.33
CA ARG A 227 16.46 12.70 -11.10
C ARG A 227 15.62 13.65 -11.95
N THR A 228 14.42 13.95 -11.50
CA THR A 228 13.49 14.88 -12.19
C THR A 228 13.90 16.34 -12.07
N GLY A 229 14.80 16.67 -11.15
CA GLY A 229 15.14 18.05 -10.80
C GLY A 229 14.15 18.72 -9.84
N ILE A 230 13.17 17.96 -9.33
CA ILE A 230 12.22 18.41 -8.28
C ILE A 230 12.57 17.73 -6.96
N PRO A 231 13.24 18.43 -6.00
CA PRO A 231 13.87 17.78 -4.85
C PRO A 231 12.95 16.91 -4.01
N ILE A 232 11.72 17.33 -3.72
CA ILE A 232 10.80 16.55 -2.89
C ILE A 232 10.38 15.25 -3.57
N ILE A 233 10.19 15.26 -4.89
CA ILE A 233 9.85 14.10 -5.71
C ILE A 233 11.06 13.16 -5.77
N ASP A 234 12.25 13.71 -6.08
CA ASP A 234 13.48 12.94 -6.20
C ASP A 234 13.87 12.30 -4.86
N ALA A 235 13.72 13.03 -3.75
CA ALA A 235 13.90 12.51 -2.40
C ALA A 235 12.92 11.37 -2.09
N ALA A 236 11.66 11.50 -2.51
CA ALA A 236 10.65 10.47 -2.34
C ALA A 236 11.01 9.20 -3.12
N MET A 237 11.40 9.33 -4.39
CA MET A 237 11.75 8.17 -5.23
C MET A 237 13.05 7.49 -4.76
N ARG A 238 14.07 8.25 -4.35
CA ARG A 238 15.31 7.71 -3.75
C ARG A 238 15.03 7.01 -2.41
N CYS A 239 14.13 7.56 -1.58
CA CYS A 239 13.68 6.92 -0.35
C CYS A 239 13.02 5.58 -0.65
N LEU A 240 12.06 5.56 -1.58
CA LEU A 240 11.34 4.35 -1.99
C LEU A 240 12.31 3.27 -2.49
N HIS A 241 13.20 3.62 -3.41
CA HIS A 241 14.19 2.69 -3.95
C HIS A 241 15.11 2.11 -2.87
N LYS A 242 15.56 2.95 -1.93
CA LYS A 242 16.49 2.53 -0.86
C LYS A 242 15.81 1.68 0.22
N THR A 243 14.55 1.93 0.53
CA THR A 243 13.90 1.39 1.74
C THR A 243 12.70 0.49 1.45
N GLY A 244 12.18 0.48 0.24
CA GLY A 244 10.91 -0.17 -0.08
C GLY A 244 9.70 0.46 0.62
N SER A 245 9.88 1.61 1.25
CA SER A 245 8.83 2.29 2.02
C SER A 245 8.76 3.77 1.66
N LEU A 246 7.55 4.30 1.56
CA LEU A 246 7.33 5.70 1.27
C LEU A 246 6.17 6.24 2.10
N HIS A 247 6.37 7.43 2.68
CA HIS A 247 5.36 8.11 3.47
C HIS A 247 4.08 8.39 2.66
N PRO A 248 2.85 8.20 3.20
CA PRO A 248 1.61 8.37 2.44
C PRO A 248 1.45 9.71 1.73
N ALA A 249 1.86 10.82 2.37
CA ALA A 249 1.83 12.14 1.75
C ALA A 249 2.73 12.23 0.50
N LEU A 250 3.89 11.58 0.54
CA LEU A 250 4.82 11.55 -0.59
C LEU A 250 4.39 10.58 -1.69
N ARG A 251 3.73 9.47 -1.34
CA ARG A 251 3.11 8.58 -2.36
C ARG A 251 2.11 9.36 -3.21
N ARG A 252 1.23 10.11 -2.54
CA ARG A 252 0.25 10.95 -3.22
C ARG A 252 0.92 12.03 -4.07
N LEU A 253 1.89 12.76 -3.51
CA LEU A 253 2.56 13.84 -4.21
C LEU A 253 3.34 13.33 -5.44
N SER A 254 4.02 12.17 -5.32
CA SER A 254 4.73 11.54 -6.43
C SER A 254 3.79 11.04 -7.53
N ALA A 255 2.61 10.52 -7.17
CA ALA A 255 1.60 10.09 -8.13
C ALA A 255 0.92 11.28 -8.82
N ASP A 256 0.59 12.35 -8.07
CA ASP A 256 0.05 13.60 -8.64
C ASP A 256 1.05 14.22 -9.63
N PHE A 257 2.34 14.29 -9.28
CA PHE A 257 3.40 14.78 -10.16
C PHE A 257 3.53 13.92 -11.42
N PHE A 258 3.51 12.60 -11.27
CA PHE A 258 3.60 11.64 -12.37
C PHE A 258 2.46 11.81 -13.39
N CYS A 259 1.23 11.87 -12.89
CA CYS A 259 0.04 11.93 -13.77
C CYS A 259 -0.16 13.32 -14.39
N HIS A 260 0.13 14.41 -13.67
CA HIS A 260 -0.31 15.75 -14.07
C HIS A 260 0.83 16.67 -14.52
N VAL A 261 2.06 16.44 -14.07
CA VAL A 261 3.24 17.24 -14.48
C VAL A 261 4.02 16.50 -15.55
N LEU A 262 4.35 15.21 -15.33
CA LEU A 262 5.01 14.42 -16.36
C LEU A 262 4.06 13.96 -17.45
N ASN A 263 2.75 14.00 -17.21
CA ASN A 263 1.70 13.54 -18.12
C ASN A 263 1.95 12.11 -18.62
N LEU A 264 2.25 11.20 -17.69
CA LEU A 264 2.54 9.80 -17.97
C LEU A 264 1.33 8.92 -17.62
N PRO A 265 1.14 7.79 -18.34
CA PRO A 265 0.09 6.83 -18.05
C PRO A 265 0.21 6.31 -16.62
N ARG A 266 -0.84 6.46 -15.80
CA ARG A 266 -0.83 6.07 -14.38
C ARG A 266 -0.35 4.64 -14.15
N ARG A 267 -0.63 3.73 -15.08
CA ARG A 267 -0.30 2.30 -14.98
C ARG A 267 1.20 2.06 -14.85
N GLU A 268 2.02 2.85 -15.51
CA GLU A 268 3.48 2.75 -15.41
C GLU A 268 3.99 3.05 -14.00
N GLY A 269 3.45 4.10 -13.39
CA GLY A 269 3.77 4.46 -12.01
C GLY A 269 3.23 3.43 -11.00
N GLU A 270 2.02 2.93 -11.22
CA GLU A 270 1.39 1.88 -10.42
C GLU A 270 2.25 0.60 -10.42
N ILE A 271 2.71 0.14 -11.60
CA ILE A 271 3.59 -1.01 -11.75
C ILE A 271 4.93 -0.79 -11.05
N TRP A 272 5.50 0.42 -11.17
CA TRP A 272 6.75 0.73 -10.48
C TRP A 272 6.60 0.66 -8.96
N PHE A 273 5.55 1.25 -8.41
CA PHE A 273 5.27 1.17 -6.97
C PHE A 273 5.04 -0.27 -6.52
N ALA A 274 4.34 -1.08 -7.31
CA ALA A 274 4.14 -2.51 -7.02
C ALA A 274 5.45 -3.28 -6.86
N ARG A 275 6.47 -2.93 -7.64
CA ARG A 275 7.79 -3.56 -7.60
C ARG A 275 8.68 -3.06 -6.45
N GLN A 276 8.41 -1.89 -5.90
CA GLN A 276 9.26 -1.25 -4.91
C GLN A 276 8.71 -1.37 -3.47
N LEU A 277 7.38 -1.34 -3.30
CA LEU A 277 6.76 -1.24 -1.98
C LEU A 277 6.79 -2.57 -1.23
N THR A 278 7.32 -2.55 0.00
CA THR A 278 7.28 -3.69 0.94
C THR A 278 5.90 -3.91 1.54
N ASP A 279 5.05 -2.87 1.54
CA ASP A 279 3.65 -2.92 1.98
C ASP A 279 2.68 -2.96 0.79
N PHE A 280 3.12 -3.50 -0.35
CA PHE A 280 2.30 -3.59 -1.54
C PHE A 280 1.00 -4.36 -1.29
N ASP A 281 -0.08 -3.77 -1.76
CA ASP A 281 -1.40 -4.35 -1.85
C ASP A 281 -2.03 -3.87 -3.17
N ALA A 282 -2.39 -4.79 -4.03
CA ALA A 282 -2.81 -4.48 -5.40
C ALA A 282 -4.02 -3.52 -5.43
N ALA A 283 -5.05 -3.80 -4.64
CA ALA A 283 -6.26 -2.97 -4.60
C ALA A 283 -6.00 -1.57 -4.04
N ILE A 284 -5.18 -1.49 -2.97
CA ILE A 284 -4.83 -0.21 -2.35
C ILE A 284 -3.95 0.64 -3.28
N ASN A 285 -2.96 0.01 -3.91
CA ASN A 285 -2.08 0.68 -4.86
C ASN A 285 -2.87 1.22 -6.06
N GLN A 286 -3.69 0.37 -6.70
CA GLN A 286 -4.55 0.76 -7.81
C GLN A 286 -5.50 1.91 -7.42
N GLY A 287 -6.18 1.80 -6.25
CA GLY A 287 -7.11 2.81 -5.78
C GLY A 287 -6.45 4.18 -5.57
N ASN A 288 -5.25 4.21 -4.97
CA ASN A 288 -4.50 5.45 -4.77
C ASN A 288 -4.04 6.08 -6.09
N TRP A 289 -3.56 5.29 -7.05
CA TRP A 289 -3.15 5.77 -8.37
C TRP A 289 -4.34 6.28 -9.21
N ARG A 290 -5.48 5.59 -9.16
CA ARG A 290 -6.73 6.07 -9.79
C ARG A 290 -7.18 7.40 -9.19
N LEU A 291 -7.16 7.51 -7.86
CA LEU A 291 -7.51 8.75 -7.16
C LEU A 291 -6.57 9.91 -7.53
N ALA A 292 -5.27 9.66 -7.70
CA ALA A 292 -4.33 10.66 -8.17
C ALA A 292 -4.66 11.11 -9.60
N ALA A 293 -4.83 10.16 -10.52
CA ALA A 293 -5.12 10.45 -11.93
C ALA A 293 -6.48 11.14 -12.16
N SER A 294 -7.48 10.90 -11.30
CA SER A 294 -8.81 11.50 -11.44
C SER A 294 -8.91 12.98 -11.04
N ARG A 295 -7.84 13.57 -10.52
CA ARG A 295 -7.83 14.99 -10.15
C ARG A 295 -7.77 15.87 -11.39
N HIS A 296 -8.54 16.95 -11.38
CA HIS A 296 -8.62 17.88 -12.51
C HIS A 296 -7.61 19.04 -12.40
N THR A 297 -6.89 19.14 -11.30
CA THR A 297 -5.95 20.24 -11.06
C THR A 297 -4.55 19.69 -10.81
N CYS A 298 -3.57 20.22 -11.54
CA CYS A 298 -2.16 19.98 -11.27
C CYS A 298 -1.80 20.61 -9.92
N PRO A 299 -1.25 19.86 -8.96
CA PRO A 299 -0.83 20.43 -7.70
C PRO A 299 0.37 21.36 -7.90
N ASP A 300 0.41 22.46 -7.16
CA ASP A 300 1.65 23.24 -7.00
C ASP A 300 2.64 22.40 -6.17
N ILE A 301 3.59 21.79 -6.86
CA ILE A 301 4.57 20.87 -6.26
C ILE A 301 5.52 21.62 -5.33
N ALA A 302 5.90 22.86 -5.67
CA ALA A 302 6.77 23.67 -4.83
C ALA A 302 6.07 24.01 -3.51
N ALA A 303 4.85 24.52 -3.58
CA ALA A 303 4.06 24.80 -2.37
C ALA A 303 3.78 23.52 -1.55
N ALA A 304 3.53 22.37 -2.21
CA ALA A 304 3.37 21.08 -1.53
C ALA A 304 4.67 20.65 -0.83
N SER A 305 5.83 20.87 -1.46
CA SER A 305 7.14 20.60 -0.88
C SER A 305 7.37 21.35 0.43
N TYR A 306 7.13 22.67 0.43
CA TYR A 306 7.24 23.49 1.64
C TYR A 306 6.27 23.06 2.75
N ARG A 307 5.03 22.69 2.41
CA ARG A 307 4.06 22.21 3.41
C ARG A 307 4.44 20.86 4.01
N THR A 308 5.02 19.97 3.20
CA THR A 308 5.30 18.59 3.60
C THR A 308 6.63 18.43 4.32
N ASP A 309 7.63 19.23 3.96
CA ASP A 309 8.99 19.20 4.53
C ASP A 309 9.54 20.63 4.77
N PRO A 310 8.92 21.44 5.64
CA PRO A 310 9.22 22.89 5.78
C PRO A 310 10.70 23.22 5.93
N ASP A 311 11.43 22.37 6.66
CA ASP A 311 12.85 22.58 6.97
C ASP A 311 13.78 21.95 5.90
N GLY A 312 13.23 21.28 4.87
CA GLY A 312 13.98 20.51 3.89
C GLY A 312 14.71 19.28 4.47
N THR A 313 14.31 18.84 5.67
CA THR A 313 14.99 17.76 6.40
C THR A 313 14.88 16.43 5.67
N PHE A 314 13.71 16.12 5.08
CA PHE A 314 13.51 14.91 4.30
C PHE A 314 14.28 14.96 2.99
N ILE A 315 14.23 16.09 2.28
CA ILE A 315 14.97 16.31 1.05
C ILE A 315 16.49 16.11 1.29
N LYS A 316 17.06 16.82 2.26
CA LYS A 316 18.50 16.74 2.57
C LYS A 316 18.97 15.35 2.98
N ARG A 317 18.11 14.56 3.63
CA ARG A 317 18.40 13.17 4.02
C ARG A 317 18.53 12.24 2.81
N HIS A 318 17.74 12.47 1.76
CA HIS A 318 17.66 11.58 0.61
C HIS A 318 18.37 12.12 -0.65
N ILE A 319 18.74 13.41 -0.62
CA ILE A 319 19.54 14.07 -1.66
C ILE A 319 20.75 14.74 -0.98
N PRO A 320 21.82 13.96 -0.69
CA PRO A 320 23.02 14.50 -0.04
C PRO A 320 23.66 15.68 -0.80
N GLU A 321 23.51 15.72 -2.13
CA GLU A 321 23.99 16.78 -3.00
C GLU A 321 23.42 18.16 -2.62
N LEU A 322 22.22 18.19 -2.04
CA LEU A 322 21.53 19.42 -1.62
C LEU A 322 21.60 19.67 -0.11
N ALA A 323 22.31 18.84 0.66
CA ALA A 323 22.29 18.91 2.14
C ALA A 323 22.82 20.25 2.71
N HIS A 324 23.70 20.94 1.98
CA HIS A 324 24.30 22.20 2.36
C HIS A 324 23.38 23.43 2.15
N LEU A 325 22.29 23.27 1.38
CA LEU A 325 21.39 24.38 1.06
C LEU A 325 20.54 24.80 2.27
N SER A 326 20.12 26.06 2.30
CA SER A 326 19.16 26.54 3.27
C SER A 326 17.77 25.90 3.08
N ALA A 327 16.88 26.04 4.07
CA ALA A 327 15.50 25.60 3.95
C ALA A 327 14.77 26.30 2.80
N ASP A 328 15.06 27.57 2.55
CA ASP A 328 14.39 28.35 1.50
C ASP A 328 14.82 27.95 0.09
N THR A 329 16.06 27.47 -0.07
CA THR A 329 16.61 27.17 -1.40
C THR A 329 16.49 25.70 -1.79
N VAL A 330 16.45 24.80 -0.82
CA VAL A 330 16.50 23.35 -1.06
C VAL A 330 15.27 22.80 -1.81
N HIS A 331 14.13 23.48 -1.72
CA HIS A 331 12.88 23.06 -2.39
C HIS A 331 12.85 23.40 -3.87
N THR A 332 13.51 24.50 -4.27
CA THR A 332 13.49 25.03 -5.64
C THR A 332 14.87 25.54 -6.06
N PRO A 333 15.93 24.70 -6.02
CA PRO A 333 17.31 25.16 -6.28
C PRO A 333 17.50 25.76 -7.67
N TRP A 334 16.71 25.34 -8.65
CA TRP A 334 16.75 25.90 -10.01
C TRP A 334 16.40 27.40 -10.10
N ARG A 335 15.65 27.92 -9.12
CA ARG A 335 15.36 29.36 -9.04
C ARG A 335 16.58 30.19 -8.61
N PHE A 336 17.58 29.54 -8.08
CA PHE A 336 18.81 30.11 -7.56
C PHE A 336 20.05 29.61 -8.32
N ALA A 337 19.88 29.09 -9.55
CA ALA A 337 20.93 28.39 -10.31
C ALA A 337 22.21 29.24 -10.56
N CYS A 338 22.11 30.59 -10.53
CA CYS A 338 23.27 31.47 -10.66
C CYS A 338 24.08 31.62 -9.37
N SER A 339 23.53 31.24 -8.21
CA SER A 339 24.13 31.52 -6.88
C SER A 339 24.29 30.27 -6.01
N VAL A 340 23.80 29.11 -6.50
CA VAL A 340 23.78 27.85 -5.73
C VAL A 340 24.45 26.73 -6.52
N ASP A 341 25.47 26.11 -5.91
CA ASP A 341 26.04 24.87 -6.42
C ASP A 341 25.15 23.68 -5.98
N THR A 342 24.70 22.89 -6.93
CA THR A 342 23.86 21.72 -6.67
C THR A 342 24.67 20.41 -6.59
N HIS A 343 25.99 20.47 -6.65
CA HIS A 343 26.92 19.33 -6.55
C HIS A 343 26.53 18.14 -7.47
N GLY A 344 26.09 18.46 -8.72
CA GLY A 344 25.71 17.46 -9.72
C GLY A 344 24.24 16.99 -9.63
N TYR A 345 23.44 17.52 -8.73
CA TYR A 345 21.99 17.39 -8.78
C TYR A 345 21.44 18.17 -10.00
N PRO A 346 20.40 17.69 -10.71
CA PRO A 346 19.86 18.34 -11.89
C PRO A 346 19.57 19.84 -11.68
N ALA A 347 20.21 20.68 -12.47
CA ALA A 347 20.11 22.13 -12.35
C ALA A 347 18.76 22.69 -12.87
N ARG A 348 17.99 21.90 -13.62
CA ARG A 348 16.68 22.28 -14.16
C ARG A 348 15.70 21.09 -14.05
N PRO A 349 14.43 21.37 -13.73
CA PRO A 349 13.36 20.37 -13.77
C PRO A 349 13.16 19.79 -15.17
N VAL A 350 12.80 18.48 -15.22
CA VAL A 350 12.48 17.75 -16.47
C VAL A 350 11.19 18.26 -17.10
N ALA A 351 10.27 18.79 -16.32
CA ALA A 351 9.05 19.44 -16.80
C ALA A 351 9.13 20.93 -16.43
N GLY A 352 8.65 21.81 -17.29
CA GLY A 352 8.57 23.25 -17.02
C GLY A 352 7.62 23.50 -15.83
N VAL A 353 8.20 23.67 -14.64
CA VAL A 353 7.52 23.98 -13.36
C VAL A 353 7.82 25.43 -13.02
#